data_1719b1b5d512313048eb71f7126e6844
#
_entry.id   1719b1b5d512313048eb71f7126e6844
#
_cell.length_a   1.000
_cell.length_b   1.000
_cell.length_c   1.000
_cell.angle_alpha   90.00
_cell.angle_beta   90.00
_cell.angle_gamma   90.00
#
_symmetry.space_group_name_H-M   'P 1'
#
loop_
_entity.id
_entity.type
_entity.pdbx_description
1 polymer ?
#
loop_
_entity_poly.entity_id
_entity_poly.type
_entity_poly.pdbx_seq_one_letter_code
_entity_poly.pdbx_strand_id
1 'polypeptide(L)'
;FSDDLLEELLDSTADSVRIDGQQLVINHLYVERRITPLNLYIEENDRADVELAVIDYGQAIKDLAFTNVFPGDLLLKNFGVTRHDRVIFYDYDELCLVTDCTFRDVPEPSFDEDEMRPNTWFYVAESDIFPAEFIKFLSMDKSLKDLFIEVHGDLLTAKYWRDIKQQHLDNEILEIVPYYRPAAPVARL
;
A
#
# COMPACT_ATOMS: atom_id res chain seq x y z
N PHE A 1 -19.16 -3.21 27.98
CA PHE A 1 -17.79 -2.74 27.80
C PHE A 1 -16.98 -3.17 29.02
N SER A 2 -15.71 -3.59 28.82
CA SER A 2 -14.77 -3.77 29.93
C SER A 2 -14.32 -2.43 30.47
N ASP A 3 -13.85 -2.41 31.74
CA ASP A 3 -13.37 -1.17 32.36
C ASP A 3 -12.16 -0.60 31.60
N ASP A 4 -11.25 -1.47 31.14
CA ASP A 4 -10.07 -1.08 30.35
C ASP A 4 -10.47 -0.41 29.02
N LEU A 5 -11.49 -0.95 28.31
CA LEU A 5 -11.98 -0.35 27.07
C LEU A 5 -12.67 1.00 27.33
N LEU A 6 -13.38 1.13 28.44
CA LEU A 6 -14.02 2.38 28.82
C LEU A 6 -12.98 3.48 29.12
N GLU A 7 -11.91 3.12 29.85
CA GLU A 7 -10.81 4.02 30.14
C GLU A 7 -10.11 4.46 28.86
N GLU A 8 -9.79 3.55 27.94
CA GLU A 8 -9.18 3.84 26.66
C GLU A 8 -10.05 4.76 25.79
N LEU A 9 -11.36 4.51 25.71
CA LEU A 9 -12.29 5.35 24.96
C LEU A 9 -12.39 6.76 25.52
N LEU A 10 -12.42 6.90 26.85
CA LEU A 10 -12.53 8.19 27.52
C LEU A 10 -11.22 9.01 27.41
N ASP A 11 -10.07 8.33 27.38
CA ASP A 11 -8.76 8.99 27.22
C ASP A 11 -8.52 9.40 25.77
N SER A 12 -8.73 8.48 24.84
CA SER A 12 -8.36 8.66 23.42
C SER A 12 -9.40 9.44 22.60
N THR A 13 -10.69 9.44 23.02
CA THR A 13 -11.79 9.99 22.24
C THR A 13 -12.73 10.89 23.07
N ALA A 14 -12.21 11.59 24.07
CA ALA A 14 -12.96 12.43 25.01
C ALA A 14 -13.92 13.45 24.35
N ASP A 15 -13.58 13.95 23.17
CA ASP A 15 -14.41 14.90 22.42
C ASP A 15 -15.67 14.25 21.81
N SER A 16 -15.62 12.94 21.57
CA SER A 16 -16.67 12.19 20.88
C SER A 16 -17.43 11.24 21.79
N VAL A 17 -16.89 10.93 22.95
CA VAL A 17 -17.45 9.93 23.89
C VAL A 17 -17.63 10.52 25.28
N ARG A 18 -18.76 10.20 25.92
CA ARG A 18 -19.02 10.61 27.31
C ARG A 18 -19.87 9.56 28.04
N ILE A 19 -19.74 9.52 29.36
CA ILE A 19 -20.60 8.70 30.20
C ILE A 19 -21.80 9.56 30.65
N ASP A 20 -23.00 9.00 30.54
CA ASP A 20 -24.23 9.56 31.02
C ASP A 20 -24.96 8.52 31.90
N GLY A 21 -24.81 8.64 33.22
CA GLY A 21 -25.28 7.65 34.19
C GLY A 21 -24.60 6.29 33.99
N GLN A 22 -25.37 5.29 33.56
CA GLN A 22 -24.85 3.94 33.24
C GLN A 22 -24.69 3.69 31.74
N GLN A 23 -24.79 4.72 30.92
CA GLN A 23 -24.70 4.63 29.47
C GLN A 23 -23.44 5.32 28.94
N LEU A 24 -22.83 4.69 27.96
CA LEU A 24 -21.80 5.33 27.14
C LEU A 24 -22.48 6.00 25.94
N VAL A 25 -22.31 7.29 25.80
CA VAL A 25 -22.86 8.08 24.69
C VAL A 25 -21.71 8.39 23.72
N ILE A 26 -21.85 7.97 22.48
CA ILE A 26 -20.94 8.28 21.38
C ILE A 26 -21.65 9.33 20.52
N ASN A 27 -21.12 10.54 20.49
CA ASN A 27 -21.71 11.66 19.75
C ASN A 27 -21.47 11.56 18.24
N HIS A 28 -20.38 10.92 17.85
CA HIS A 28 -19.99 10.75 16.45
C HIS A 28 -19.32 9.39 16.24
N LEU A 29 -19.77 8.66 15.25
CA LEU A 29 -19.25 7.33 14.89
C LEU A 29 -19.26 7.17 13.38
N TYR A 30 -18.10 6.83 12.80
CA TYR A 30 -18.04 6.36 11.42
C TYR A 30 -18.31 4.85 11.41
N VAL A 31 -19.24 4.43 10.57
CA VAL A 31 -19.54 3.00 10.36
C VAL A 31 -19.17 2.65 8.94
N GLU A 32 -18.13 1.85 8.81
CA GLU A 32 -17.65 1.38 7.51
C GLU A 32 -17.83 -0.14 7.38
N ARG A 33 -17.76 -0.62 6.15
CA ARG A 33 -17.79 -2.06 5.91
C ARG A 33 -16.46 -2.65 6.37
N ARG A 34 -16.55 -3.80 7.04
CA ARG A 34 -15.36 -4.53 7.45
C ARG A 34 -14.53 -4.90 6.21
N ILE A 35 -13.23 -4.58 6.28
CA ILE A 35 -12.19 -5.05 5.38
C ILE A 35 -11.21 -5.91 6.19
N THR A 36 -10.55 -6.85 5.55
CA THR A 36 -9.49 -7.64 6.18
C THR A 36 -8.14 -7.07 5.74
N PRO A 37 -7.29 -6.58 6.64
CA PRO A 37 -5.94 -6.13 6.29
C PRO A 37 -5.21 -7.18 5.46
N LEU A 38 -4.53 -6.76 4.39
CA LEU A 38 -3.97 -7.69 3.40
C LEU A 38 -2.91 -8.61 4.00
N ASN A 39 -2.13 -8.13 4.98
CA ASN A 39 -1.18 -8.98 5.69
C ASN A 39 -1.87 -10.13 6.43
N LEU A 40 -3.02 -9.88 7.09
CA LEU A 40 -3.81 -10.93 7.77
C LEU A 40 -4.51 -11.83 6.76
N TYR A 41 -5.02 -11.26 5.66
CA TYR A 41 -5.66 -12.03 4.60
C TYR A 41 -4.71 -13.08 4.00
N ILE A 42 -3.44 -12.73 3.80
CA ILE A 42 -2.39 -13.65 3.31
C ILE A 42 -2.15 -14.82 4.26
N GLU A 43 -2.28 -14.59 5.57
CA GLU A 43 -2.06 -15.63 6.60
C GLU A 43 -3.27 -16.54 6.79
N GLU A 44 -4.48 -16.05 6.56
CA GLU A 44 -5.73 -16.71 6.95
C GLU A 44 -6.46 -17.41 5.79
N ASN A 45 -6.05 -17.20 4.52
CA ASN A 45 -6.79 -17.69 3.36
C ASN A 45 -6.00 -18.67 2.51
N ASP A 46 -6.73 -19.37 1.63
CA ASP A 46 -6.15 -20.32 0.70
C ASP A 46 -5.25 -19.67 -0.33
N ARG A 47 -4.25 -20.41 -0.79
CA ARG A 47 -3.22 -19.91 -1.71
C ARG A 47 -3.79 -19.27 -2.97
N ALA A 48 -4.84 -19.83 -3.54
CA ALA A 48 -5.44 -19.31 -4.78
C ALA A 48 -6.07 -17.92 -4.56
N ASP A 49 -6.74 -17.70 -3.44
CA ASP A 49 -7.35 -16.42 -3.09
C ASP A 49 -6.27 -15.37 -2.77
N VAL A 50 -5.20 -15.80 -2.09
CA VAL A 50 -4.05 -14.95 -1.78
C VAL A 50 -3.32 -14.49 -3.06
N GLU A 51 -3.12 -15.37 -4.04
CA GLU A 51 -2.50 -15.01 -5.32
C GLU A 51 -3.32 -13.96 -6.08
N LEU A 52 -4.64 -14.09 -6.09
CA LEU A 52 -5.53 -13.08 -6.68
C LEU A 52 -5.47 -11.75 -5.94
N ALA A 53 -5.43 -11.79 -4.61
CA ALA A 53 -5.29 -10.58 -3.80
C ALA A 53 -3.95 -9.87 -4.02
N VAL A 54 -2.85 -10.61 -4.19
CA VAL A 54 -1.52 -10.04 -4.51
C VAL A 54 -1.51 -9.38 -5.89
N ILE A 55 -2.21 -9.95 -6.88
CA ILE A 55 -2.36 -9.33 -8.19
C ILE A 55 -3.22 -8.06 -8.08
N ASP A 56 -4.33 -8.10 -7.35
CA ASP A 56 -5.20 -6.92 -7.19
C ASP A 56 -4.52 -5.82 -6.34
N TYR A 57 -3.63 -6.19 -5.41
CA TYR A 57 -2.79 -5.24 -4.66
C TYR A 57 -1.88 -4.42 -5.58
N GLY A 58 -1.18 -5.06 -6.51
CA GLY A 58 -0.37 -4.35 -7.49
C GLY A 58 -1.23 -3.45 -8.40
N GLN A 59 -2.43 -3.89 -8.75
CA GLN A 59 -3.38 -3.06 -9.51
C GLN A 59 -3.87 -1.86 -8.69
N ALA A 60 -4.16 -2.03 -7.42
CA ALA A 60 -4.56 -0.92 -6.54
C ALA A 60 -3.46 0.16 -6.44
N ILE A 61 -2.18 -0.23 -6.42
CA ILE A 61 -1.07 0.73 -6.47
C ILE A 61 -1.05 1.49 -7.81
N LYS A 62 -1.28 0.81 -8.94
CA LYS A 62 -1.37 1.45 -10.26
C LYS A 62 -2.54 2.42 -10.34
N ASP A 63 -3.69 2.04 -9.80
CA ASP A 63 -4.88 2.89 -9.77
C ASP A 63 -4.66 4.17 -8.94
N LEU A 64 -3.96 4.07 -7.80
CA LEU A 64 -3.52 5.24 -7.04
C LEU A 64 -2.58 6.13 -7.87
N ALA A 65 -1.57 5.54 -8.49
CA ALA A 65 -0.63 6.28 -9.33
C ALA A 65 -1.34 7.01 -10.49
N PHE A 66 -2.34 6.39 -11.09
CA PHE A 66 -3.16 6.99 -12.16
C PHE A 66 -4.03 8.16 -11.69
N THR A 67 -4.33 8.24 -10.39
CA THR A 67 -4.98 9.39 -9.77
C THR A 67 -4.01 10.42 -9.20
N ASN A 68 -2.73 10.35 -9.56
CA ASN A 68 -1.65 11.19 -9.05
C ASN A 68 -1.43 11.03 -7.54
N VAL A 69 -1.77 9.89 -6.96
CA VAL A 69 -1.59 9.60 -5.54
C VAL A 69 -0.44 8.60 -5.35
N PHE A 70 0.52 8.97 -4.51
CA PHE A 70 1.54 8.06 -3.99
C PHE A 70 1.27 7.81 -2.50
N PRO A 71 1.12 6.57 -2.06
CA PRO A 71 0.64 6.24 -0.71
C PRO A 71 1.70 6.36 0.40
N GLY A 72 2.86 6.95 0.14
CA GLY A 72 3.96 7.09 1.10
C GLY A 72 4.69 5.76 1.28
N ASP A 73 4.09 4.79 1.93
CA ASP A 73 4.59 3.44 2.01
C ASP A 73 3.62 2.42 1.35
N LEU A 74 4.17 1.30 0.91
CA LEU A 74 3.42 0.23 0.24
C LEU A 74 3.25 -0.99 1.16
N LEU A 75 3.18 -0.80 2.47
CA LEU A 75 3.03 -1.91 3.41
C LEU A 75 1.69 -2.60 3.23
N LEU A 76 1.70 -3.93 3.29
CA LEU A 76 0.49 -4.75 3.14
C LEU A 76 -0.62 -4.39 4.13
N LYS A 77 -0.26 -3.96 5.35
CA LYS A 77 -1.21 -3.55 6.39
C LYS A 77 -2.03 -2.31 6.01
N ASN A 78 -1.57 -1.50 5.07
CA ASN A 78 -2.22 -0.27 4.61
C ASN A 78 -3.24 -0.53 3.50
N PHE A 79 -3.33 -1.78 3.06
CA PHE A 79 -4.31 -2.27 2.10
C PHE A 79 -5.19 -3.33 2.74
N GLY A 80 -6.41 -3.45 2.26
CA GLY A 80 -7.35 -4.42 2.80
C GLY A 80 -8.22 -5.06 1.73
N VAL A 81 -8.60 -6.29 1.98
CA VAL A 81 -9.47 -7.07 1.10
C VAL A 81 -10.93 -6.87 1.53
N THR A 82 -11.76 -6.46 0.58
CA THR A 82 -13.19 -6.29 0.77
C THR A 82 -13.91 -7.64 0.71
N ARG A 83 -15.19 -7.69 1.12
CA ARG A 83 -16.06 -8.87 0.96
C ARG A 83 -16.29 -9.31 -0.50
N HIS A 84 -15.84 -8.56 -1.46
CA HIS A 84 -15.94 -8.83 -2.90
C HIS A 84 -14.58 -9.19 -3.48
N ASP A 85 -13.63 -9.59 -2.62
CA ASP A 85 -12.29 -10.01 -2.97
C ASP A 85 -11.52 -8.94 -3.76
N ARG A 86 -11.76 -7.65 -3.42
CA ARG A 86 -11.04 -6.52 -4.00
C ARG A 86 -10.13 -5.88 -2.97
N VAL A 87 -8.91 -5.63 -3.38
CA VAL A 87 -7.94 -4.90 -2.56
C VAL A 87 -8.18 -3.40 -2.71
N ILE A 88 -8.27 -2.73 -1.57
CA ILE A 88 -8.38 -1.27 -1.48
C ILE A 88 -7.31 -0.72 -0.56
N PHE A 89 -6.84 0.48 -0.85
CA PHE A 89 -5.99 1.27 0.05
C PHE A 89 -6.87 1.99 1.07
N TYR A 90 -6.45 2.08 2.33
CA TYR A 90 -7.23 2.75 3.38
C TYR A 90 -6.41 3.58 4.35
N ASP A 91 -5.09 3.60 4.21
CA ASP A 91 -4.19 4.38 5.06
C ASP A 91 -3.82 5.70 4.36
N TYR A 92 -4.47 6.77 4.73
CA TYR A 92 -4.35 8.06 4.06
C TYR A 92 -3.49 9.08 4.83
N ASP A 93 -2.71 8.63 5.82
CA ASP A 93 -1.98 9.53 6.72
C ASP A 93 -0.72 10.14 6.07
N GLU A 94 -0.08 9.43 5.14
CA GLU A 94 1.21 9.82 4.54
C GLU A 94 1.16 9.98 3.01
N LEU A 95 0.04 10.46 2.49
CA LEU A 95 -0.13 10.66 1.06
C LEU A 95 0.71 11.81 0.52
N CYS A 96 1.27 11.62 -0.68
CA CYS A 96 1.80 12.72 -1.48
C CYS A 96 1.39 12.57 -2.95
N LEU A 97 1.62 13.61 -3.76
CA LEU A 97 1.35 13.52 -5.18
C LEU A 97 2.50 12.81 -5.88
N VAL A 98 2.19 11.96 -6.86
CA VAL A 98 3.22 11.36 -7.73
C VAL A 98 4.06 12.45 -8.39
N THR A 99 3.44 13.58 -8.73
CA THR A 99 4.13 14.74 -9.31
C THR A 99 5.11 15.41 -8.36
N ASP A 100 4.98 15.24 -7.05
CA ASP A 100 5.88 15.82 -6.04
C ASP A 100 7.05 14.88 -5.71
N CYS A 101 6.93 13.57 -6.01
CA CYS A 101 7.96 12.58 -5.77
C CYS A 101 9.11 12.66 -6.79
N THR A 102 10.30 12.27 -6.36
CA THR A 102 11.49 12.12 -7.22
C THR A 102 11.87 10.64 -7.31
N PHE A 103 11.50 9.98 -8.40
CA PHE A 103 11.77 8.55 -8.58
C PHE A 103 13.17 8.30 -9.14
N ARG A 104 13.98 7.57 -8.39
CA ARG A 104 15.40 7.32 -8.68
C ARG A 104 15.69 5.82 -8.73
N ASP A 105 16.65 5.48 -9.57
CA ASP A 105 17.30 4.17 -9.51
C ASP A 105 18.35 4.20 -8.38
N VAL A 106 18.51 3.08 -7.67
CA VAL A 106 19.58 2.94 -6.68
C VAL A 106 20.90 2.99 -7.42
N PRO A 107 21.82 3.91 -7.09
CA PRO A 107 23.11 3.98 -7.76
C PRO A 107 23.91 2.68 -7.53
N GLU A 108 24.67 2.25 -8.54
CA GLU A 108 25.62 1.15 -8.38
C GLU A 108 26.79 1.60 -7.48
N PRO A 109 27.20 0.77 -6.51
CA PRO A 109 28.36 1.08 -5.68
C PRO A 109 29.60 1.23 -6.55
N SER A 110 30.36 2.30 -6.34
CA SER A 110 31.56 2.58 -7.13
C SER A 110 32.79 1.81 -6.63
N PHE A 111 32.75 1.34 -5.37
CA PHE A 111 33.86 0.60 -4.73
C PHE A 111 33.26 -0.46 -3.77
N ASP A 112 33.96 -1.57 -3.57
CA ASP A 112 33.57 -2.66 -2.64
C ASP A 112 33.37 -2.16 -1.19
N GLU A 113 34.03 -1.07 -0.81
CA GLU A 113 33.88 -0.44 0.51
C GLU A 113 32.53 0.24 0.70
N ASP A 114 31.85 0.64 -0.37
CA ASP A 114 30.55 1.31 -0.31
C ASP A 114 29.42 0.32 0.03
N GLU A 115 29.56 -0.95 -0.37
CA GLU A 115 28.62 -2.03 -0.03
C GLU A 115 28.65 -2.39 1.47
N MET A 116 29.76 -2.17 2.15
CA MET A 116 29.97 -2.53 3.57
C MET A 116 29.59 -1.42 4.53
N ARG A 117 29.18 -0.25 4.06
CA ARG A 117 28.80 0.87 4.93
C ARG A 117 27.39 0.66 5.53
N PRO A 118 27.20 0.86 6.83
CA PRO A 118 25.91 0.72 7.49
C PRO A 118 24.90 1.83 7.11
N ASN A 119 25.36 2.91 6.46
CA ASN A 119 24.55 4.04 6.01
C ASN A 119 24.60 4.16 4.49
N THR A 120 23.54 4.74 3.92
CA THR A 120 23.44 5.07 2.49
C THR A 120 24.66 5.89 2.07
N TRP A 121 25.44 5.38 1.10
CA TRP A 121 26.68 6.01 0.62
C TRP A 121 26.42 7.17 -0.38
N PHE A 122 25.17 7.43 -0.72
CA PHE A 122 24.71 8.51 -1.58
C PHE A 122 23.70 9.40 -0.86
N TYR A 123 23.57 10.65 -1.33
CA TYR A 123 22.62 11.60 -0.78
C TYR A 123 21.18 11.21 -1.16
N VAL A 124 20.29 11.21 -0.17
CA VAL A 124 18.85 10.96 -0.31
C VAL A 124 18.10 12.19 0.19
N ALA A 125 17.30 12.79 -0.69
CA ALA A 125 16.37 13.86 -0.33
C ALA A 125 15.06 13.26 0.20
N GLU A 126 14.28 14.06 0.93
CA GLU A 126 12.99 13.65 1.51
C GLU A 126 11.98 13.17 0.45
N SER A 127 12.02 13.77 -0.74
CA SER A 127 11.16 13.40 -1.88
C SER A 127 11.68 12.26 -2.73
N ASP A 128 12.87 11.72 -2.43
CA ASP A 128 13.47 10.64 -3.22
C ASP A 128 12.81 9.30 -2.92
N ILE A 129 12.31 8.66 -3.97
CA ILE A 129 11.69 7.33 -3.91
C ILE A 129 12.52 6.37 -4.75
N PHE A 130 12.80 5.19 -4.20
CA PHE A 130 13.55 4.13 -4.85
C PHE A 130 12.63 2.91 -5.09
N PRO A 131 11.94 2.80 -6.22
CA PRO A 131 10.96 1.74 -6.46
C PRO A 131 11.54 0.32 -6.36
N ALA A 132 12.80 0.14 -6.72
CA ALA A 132 13.48 -1.16 -6.59
C ALA A 132 13.53 -1.69 -5.14
N GLU A 133 13.41 -0.80 -4.15
CA GLU A 133 13.40 -1.18 -2.74
C GLU A 133 12.03 -1.68 -2.26
N PHE A 134 10.92 -1.39 -2.95
CA PHE A 134 9.57 -1.75 -2.50
C PHE A 134 9.43 -3.24 -2.19
N ILE A 135 10.00 -4.11 -3.02
CA ILE A 135 9.93 -5.55 -2.84
C ILE A 135 10.55 -6.04 -1.52
N LYS A 136 11.48 -5.28 -0.96
CA LYS A 136 12.15 -5.64 0.31
C LYS A 136 11.21 -5.49 1.50
N PHE A 137 10.30 -4.53 1.44
CA PHE A 137 9.34 -4.23 2.50
C PHE A 137 8.07 -5.06 2.44
N LEU A 138 7.83 -5.78 1.33
CA LEU A 138 6.68 -6.65 1.21
C LEU A 138 6.89 -7.93 2.04
N SER A 139 6.14 -8.04 3.14
CA SER A 139 6.14 -9.20 4.03
C SER A 139 5.37 -10.37 3.42
N MET A 140 5.87 -10.90 2.30
CA MET A 140 5.32 -12.04 1.56
C MET A 140 6.38 -13.12 1.43
N ASP A 141 5.95 -14.38 1.26
CA ASP A 141 6.86 -15.47 0.89
C ASP A 141 7.46 -15.26 -0.51
N LYS A 142 8.52 -16.03 -0.80
CA LYS A 142 9.23 -15.91 -2.07
C LYS A 142 8.32 -16.10 -3.29
N SER A 143 7.41 -17.08 -3.23
CA SER A 143 6.54 -17.41 -4.37
C SER A 143 5.53 -16.29 -4.66
N LEU A 144 5.01 -15.60 -3.63
CA LEU A 144 4.15 -14.42 -3.81
C LEU A 144 4.94 -13.22 -4.34
N LYS A 145 6.18 -13.04 -3.88
CA LYS A 145 7.07 -12.00 -4.43
C LYS A 145 7.37 -12.26 -5.91
N ASP A 146 7.67 -13.50 -6.27
CA ASP A 146 7.92 -13.89 -7.66
C ASP A 146 6.67 -13.62 -8.53
N LEU A 147 5.46 -13.95 -8.05
CA LEU A 147 4.20 -13.63 -8.72
C LEU A 147 3.99 -12.10 -8.87
N PHE A 148 4.23 -11.33 -7.81
CA PHE A 148 4.12 -9.87 -7.87
C PHE A 148 5.09 -9.29 -8.91
N ILE A 149 6.34 -9.77 -8.95
CA ILE A 149 7.33 -9.33 -9.94
C ILE A 149 6.91 -9.73 -11.35
N GLU A 150 6.36 -10.94 -11.56
CA GLU A 150 5.91 -11.41 -12.88
C GLU A 150 4.80 -10.50 -13.44
N VAL A 151 3.87 -10.06 -12.60
CA VAL A 151 2.69 -9.29 -13.04
C VAL A 151 2.89 -7.78 -12.95
N HIS A 152 3.62 -7.32 -11.95
CA HIS A 152 3.75 -5.91 -11.58
C HIS A 152 5.21 -5.46 -11.41
N GLY A 153 6.15 -6.13 -12.06
CA GLY A 153 7.57 -5.77 -11.99
C GLY A 153 7.88 -4.36 -12.48
N ASP A 154 7.02 -3.77 -13.30
CA ASP A 154 7.08 -2.39 -13.73
C ASP A 154 7.01 -1.41 -12.55
N LEU A 155 6.20 -1.68 -11.52
CA LEU A 155 6.12 -0.89 -10.29
C LEU A 155 7.45 -0.80 -9.53
N LEU A 156 8.37 -1.74 -9.76
CA LEU A 156 9.68 -1.78 -9.13
C LEU A 156 10.74 -0.99 -9.91
N THR A 157 10.35 -0.26 -10.95
CA THR A 157 11.26 0.53 -11.79
C THR A 157 11.00 2.02 -11.66
N ALA A 158 12.05 2.81 -11.49
CA ALA A 158 11.92 4.27 -11.47
C ALA A 158 11.39 4.82 -12.81
N LYS A 159 11.61 4.09 -13.91
CA LYS A 159 11.11 4.46 -15.23
C LYS A 159 9.58 4.53 -15.25
N TYR A 160 8.90 3.48 -14.76
CA TYR A 160 7.42 3.44 -14.71
C TYR A 160 6.85 4.67 -14.01
N TRP A 161 7.35 4.99 -12.82
CA TRP A 161 6.86 6.11 -12.02
C TRP A 161 7.18 7.47 -12.66
N ARG A 162 8.33 7.60 -13.31
CA ARG A 162 8.69 8.82 -14.07
C ARG A 162 7.77 9.01 -15.28
N ASP A 163 7.41 7.93 -15.97
CA ASP A 163 6.49 8.00 -17.11
C ASP A 163 5.07 8.43 -16.65
N ILE A 164 4.55 7.86 -15.55
CA ILE A 164 3.27 8.27 -14.95
C ILE A 164 3.31 9.73 -14.49
N LYS A 165 4.38 10.13 -13.80
CA LYS A 165 4.58 11.52 -13.40
C LYS A 165 4.53 12.48 -14.60
N GLN A 166 5.21 12.13 -15.70
CA GLN A 166 5.23 12.96 -16.89
C GLN A 166 3.84 13.08 -17.51
N GLN A 167 3.08 12.00 -17.59
CA GLN A 167 1.70 12.03 -18.09
C GLN A 167 0.80 12.97 -17.28
N HIS A 168 0.93 12.97 -15.93
CA HIS A 168 0.23 13.95 -15.10
C HIS A 168 0.67 15.39 -15.37
N LEU A 169 1.96 15.63 -15.53
CA LEU A 169 2.49 16.98 -15.84
C LEU A 169 2.01 17.48 -17.22
N ASP A 170 1.82 16.56 -18.16
CA ASP A 170 1.30 16.86 -19.50
C ASP A 170 -0.24 16.96 -19.52
N ASN A 171 -0.90 16.81 -18.36
CA ASN A 171 -2.36 16.79 -18.20
C ASN A 171 -3.04 15.69 -19.03
N GLU A 172 -2.38 14.56 -19.21
CA GLU A 172 -3.00 13.38 -19.81
C GLU A 172 -3.99 12.75 -18.82
N ILE A 173 -5.17 12.37 -19.33
CA ILE A 173 -6.15 11.66 -18.51
C ILE A 173 -5.82 10.17 -18.56
N LEU A 174 -5.39 9.62 -17.43
CA LEU A 174 -5.16 8.20 -17.28
C LEU A 174 -6.49 7.49 -16.99
N GLU A 175 -6.82 6.48 -17.79
CA GLU A 175 -8.07 5.75 -17.65
C GLU A 175 -7.93 4.68 -16.55
N ILE A 176 -8.81 4.76 -15.55
CA ILE A 176 -8.95 3.74 -14.52
C ILE A 176 -10.15 2.90 -14.88
N VAL A 177 -9.98 1.58 -15.00
CA VAL A 177 -11.07 0.64 -15.22
C VAL A 177 -11.58 0.15 -13.87
N PRO A 178 -12.64 0.76 -13.32
CA PRO A 178 -13.21 0.31 -12.06
C PRO A 178 -13.75 -1.11 -12.21
N TYR A 179 -13.57 -1.94 -11.19
CA TYR A 179 -14.05 -3.33 -11.14
C TYR A 179 -13.35 -4.31 -12.11
N TYR A 180 -12.13 -3.98 -12.58
CA TYR A 180 -11.32 -4.97 -13.27
C TYR A 180 -11.10 -6.17 -12.34
N ARG A 181 -11.45 -7.38 -12.81
CA ARG A 181 -11.04 -8.62 -12.17
C ARG A 181 -9.83 -9.14 -12.93
N PRO A 182 -8.66 -9.27 -12.30
CA PRO A 182 -7.54 -9.91 -12.95
C PRO A 182 -7.99 -11.32 -13.39
N ALA A 183 -7.63 -11.71 -14.61
CA ALA A 183 -7.85 -13.08 -15.06
C ALA A 183 -7.05 -14.02 -14.15
N ALA A 184 -7.69 -15.08 -13.66
CA ALA A 184 -7.00 -16.10 -12.89
C ALA A 184 -5.76 -16.56 -13.66
N PRO A 185 -4.60 -16.74 -12.99
CA PRO A 185 -3.43 -17.26 -13.66
C PRO A 185 -3.76 -18.57 -14.34
N VAL A 186 -3.45 -18.66 -15.63
CA VAL A 186 -3.67 -19.89 -16.40
C VAL A 186 -2.83 -20.98 -15.74
N ALA A 187 -3.52 -22.00 -15.18
CA ALA A 187 -2.84 -23.15 -14.63
C ALA A 187 -1.85 -23.69 -15.67
N ARG A 188 -0.56 -23.59 -15.37
CA ARG A 188 0.46 -24.27 -16.18
C ARG A 188 0.27 -25.76 -15.94
N LEU A 189 -0.21 -26.49 -16.98
CA LEU A 189 -0.23 -27.94 -17.07
C LEU A 189 1.20 -28.49 -17.07
#